data_eadf3b99ab3b2775b0f6079bf8ac028a
#
_entry.id   eadf3b99ab3b2775b0f6079bf8ac028a
#
_cell.length_a   1.000
_cell.length_b   1.000
_cell.length_c   1.000
_cell.angle_alpha   90.00
_cell.angle_beta   90.00
_cell.angle_gamma   90.00
#
_symmetry.space_group_name_H-M   'P 1'
#
loop_
_entity.id
_entity.type
_entity.pdbx_description
1 polymer ?
#
loop_
_entity_poly.entity_id
_entity_poly.type
_entity_poly.pdbx_seq_one_letter_code
_entity_poly.pdbx_strand_id
1 'polypeptide(L)'
;MDDLGADLRGRADLLPTRVLLRHPSCTRVLESIRQVRAFYPELDGISLRVGLTRSAAGFASREEPWIWINPRKLVRHTIAHELTHLLQNLGHVPSGEKAADLFALARHPVLCDDVPYYLATPRSLRDAWPAATAEISSLLHRTARESVDRR
;
A
#
# COMPACT_ATOMS: atom_id res chain seq x y z
N MET A 1 7.08 5.57 -31.64
CA MET A 1 6.15 6.69 -31.32
C MET A 1 5.08 6.31 -30.30
N ASP A 2 5.11 5.09 -29.79
CA ASP A 2 4.04 4.58 -28.90
C ASP A 2 4.40 4.51 -27.41
N ASP A 3 5.62 4.89 -27.05
CA ASP A 3 6.10 4.77 -25.64
C ASP A 3 5.77 6.00 -24.80
N LEU A 4 5.52 7.15 -25.43
CA LEU A 4 5.11 8.39 -24.75
C LEU A 4 3.66 8.33 -24.22
N GLY A 5 2.81 7.51 -24.83
CA GLY A 5 1.42 7.35 -24.42
C GLY A 5 1.23 6.50 -23.17
N ALA A 6 2.11 5.52 -22.95
CA ALA A 6 2.07 4.66 -21.78
C ALA A 6 2.54 5.40 -20.50
N ASP A 7 3.59 6.23 -20.65
CA ASP A 7 4.11 7.03 -19.53
C ASP A 7 3.11 8.10 -19.07
N LEU A 8 2.36 8.68 -20.00
CA LEU A 8 1.32 9.67 -19.68
C LEU A 8 0.10 9.05 -19.01
N ARG A 9 -0.26 7.80 -19.34
CA ARG A 9 -1.38 7.09 -18.68
C ARG A 9 -1.05 6.78 -17.22
N GLY A 10 0.17 6.36 -16.94
CA GLY A 10 0.61 6.11 -15.55
C GLY A 10 0.67 7.37 -14.70
N ARG A 11 0.93 8.53 -15.27
CA ARG A 11 0.96 9.83 -14.58
C ARG A 11 -0.42 10.43 -14.39
N ALA A 12 -1.35 10.19 -15.32
CA ALA A 12 -2.71 10.72 -15.25
C ALA A 12 -3.57 10.06 -14.17
N ASP A 13 -3.17 8.88 -13.67
CA ASP A 13 -3.93 8.08 -12.71
C ASP A 13 -3.70 8.48 -11.24
N LEU A 14 -2.64 9.23 -10.93
CA LEU A 14 -2.40 9.78 -9.60
C LEU A 14 -2.67 11.28 -9.58
N LEU A 15 -3.60 11.69 -8.71
CA LEU A 15 -4.06 13.07 -8.59
C LEU A 15 -3.64 13.63 -7.22
N PRO A 16 -2.44 14.23 -7.11
CA PRO A 16 -1.97 14.78 -5.84
C PRO A 16 -2.80 16.01 -5.43
N THR A 17 -3.05 16.12 -4.11
CA THR A 17 -3.64 17.33 -3.54
C THR A 17 -2.66 18.51 -3.65
N ARG A 18 -3.16 19.74 -3.48
CA ARG A 18 -2.30 20.93 -3.48
C ARG A 18 -1.25 20.88 -2.38
N VAL A 19 -1.60 20.35 -1.21
CA VAL A 19 -0.67 20.19 -0.08
C VAL A 19 0.46 19.24 -0.46
N LEU A 20 0.12 18.10 -1.06
CA LEU A 20 1.13 17.14 -1.53
C LEU A 20 2.02 17.74 -2.63
N LEU A 21 1.44 18.42 -3.61
CA LEU A 21 2.20 19.06 -4.71
C LEU A 21 3.27 20.02 -4.22
N ARG A 22 3.01 20.73 -3.11
CA ARG A 22 3.93 21.70 -2.50
C ARG A 22 4.92 21.06 -1.52
N HIS A 23 4.73 19.80 -1.17
CA HIS A 23 5.56 19.13 -0.17
C HIS A 23 6.88 18.65 -0.81
N PRO A 24 8.03 18.80 -0.10
CA PRO A 24 9.33 18.32 -0.60
C PRO A 24 9.37 16.83 -0.95
N SER A 25 8.54 16.03 -0.29
CA SER A 25 8.46 14.57 -0.51
C SER A 25 7.48 14.15 -1.62
N CYS A 26 6.87 15.08 -2.35
CA CYS A 26 5.84 14.79 -3.35
C CYS A 26 6.28 13.73 -4.35
N THR A 27 7.43 13.93 -4.99
CA THR A 27 7.96 12.98 -5.99
C THR A 27 8.18 11.61 -5.40
N ARG A 28 8.76 11.53 -4.20
CA ARG A 28 9.03 10.27 -3.50
C ARG A 28 7.74 9.52 -3.14
N VAL A 29 6.73 10.25 -2.65
CA VAL A 29 5.43 9.67 -2.31
C VAL A 29 4.75 9.10 -3.55
N LEU A 30 4.64 9.89 -4.62
CA LEU A 30 4.00 9.45 -5.86
C LEU A 30 4.73 8.26 -6.50
N GLU A 31 6.05 8.29 -6.51
CA GLU A 31 6.86 7.20 -7.05
C GLU A 31 6.66 5.90 -6.25
N SER A 32 6.65 5.99 -4.92
CA SER A 32 6.40 4.85 -4.06
C SER A 32 5.01 4.26 -4.28
N ILE A 33 3.99 5.10 -4.46
CA ILE A 33 2.63 4.64 -4.74
C ILE A 33 2.56 3.96 -6.12
N ARG A 34 3.21 4.49 -7.15
CA ARG A 34 3.27 3.85 -8.47
C ARG A 34 3.86 2.46 -8.39
N GLN A 35 4.97 2.30 -7.66
CA GLN A 35 5.63 1.01 -7.48
C GLN A 35 4.72 -0.01 -6.81
N VAL A 36 4.03 0.38 -5.74
CA VAL A 36 3.11 -0.52 -5.01
C VAL A 36 1.86 -0.79 -5.85
N ARG A 37 1.30 0.22 -6.50
CA ARG A 37 0.11 0.09 -7.33
C ARG A 37 0.29 -0.92 -8.48
N ALA A 38 1.50 -1.12 -8.95
CA ALA A 38 1.80 -2.12 -9.98
C ALA A 38 1.39 -3.54 -9.55
N PHE A 39 1.29 -3.80 -8.24
CA PHE A 39 0.81 -5.07 -7.69
C PHE A 39 -0.70 -5.12 -7.50
N TYR A 40 -1.43 -4.07 -7.90
CA TYR A 40 -2.88 -3.94 -7.72
C TYR A 40 -3.58 -3.73 -9.09
N PRO A 41 -3.58 -4.75 -9.97
CA PRO A 41 -4.21 -4.61 -11.29
C PRO A 41 -5.70 -4.33 -11.22
N GLU A 42 -6.37 -4.68 -10.13
CA GLU A 42 -7.78 -4.37 -9.90
C GLU A 42 -8.06 -2.86 -9.87
N LEU A 43 -7.02 -2.04 -9.61
CA LEU A 43 -7.11 -0.58 -9.59
C LEU A 43 -6.72 0.08 -10.93
N ASP A 44 -6.40 -0.71 -11.95
CA ASP A 44 -6.06 -0.19 -13.26
C ASP A 44 -7.23 0.62 -13.84
N GLY A 45 -6.92 1.77 -14.42
CA GLY A 45 -7.93 2.68 -14.97
C GLY A 45 -8.69 3.52 -13.94
N ILE A 46 -8.43 3.34 -12.66
CA ILE A 46 -9.01 4.15 -11.59
C ILE A 46 -8.08 5.30 -11.23
N SER A 47 -8.55 6.54 -11.37
CA SER A 47 -7.82 7.71 -10.93
C SER A 47 -7.80 7.77 -9.41
N LEU A 48 -6.60 7.82 -8.83
CA LEU A 48 -6.38 7.79 -7.40
C LEU A 48 -5.94 9.17 -6.89
N ARG A 49 -6.72 9.77 -6.00
CA ARG A 49 -6.31 11.00 -5.31
C ARG A 49 -5.36 10.66 -4.18
N VAL A 50 -4.32 11.46 -4.04
CA VAL A 50 -3.27 11.26 -3.03
C VAL A 50 -3.08 12.53 -2.23
N GLY A 51 -3.25 12.42 -0.92
CA GLY A 51 -3.00 13.50 0.03
C GLY A 51 -1.95 13.13 1.06
N LEU A 52 -1.68 14.05 1.97
CA LEU A 52 -0.76 13.86 3.10
C LEU A 52 -1.53 13.74 4.41
N THR A 53 -1.04 12.90 5.30
CA THR A 53 -1.48 12.85 6.69
C THR A 53 -0.30 12.91 7.64
N ARG A 54 -0.51 13.44 8.85
CA ARG A 54 0.48 13.47 9.93
C ARG A 54 0.01 12.69 11.15
N SER A 55 -1.27 12.34 11.21
CA SER A 55 -1.90 11.71 12.37
C SER A 55 -1.79 10.18 12.37
N ALA A 56 -1.46 9.57 11.24
CA ALA A 56 -1.33 8.13 11.08
C ALA A 56 -0.26 7.82 10.05
N ALA A 57 0.07 6.55 9.84
CA ALA A 57 0.97 6.13 8.75
C ALA A 57 0.32 6.33 7.39
N GLY A 58 -0.97 6.06 7.29
CA GLY A 58 -1.78 6.27 6.12
C GLY A 58 -3.26 6.30 6.47
N PHE A 59 -4.07 6.62 5.47
CA PHE A 59 -5.51 6.65 5.57
C PHE A 59 -6.13 6.41 4.20
N ALA A 60 -7.31 5.78 4.13
CA ALA A 60 -8.05 5.58 2.89
C ALA A 60 -9.51 6.03 3.06
N SER A 61 -10.09 6.64 2.04
CA SER A 61 -11.50 6.96 2.01
C SER A 61 -12.33 5.68 1.91
N ARG A 62 -13.50 5.66 2.55
CA ARG A 62 -14.44 4.54 2.47
C ARG A 62 -15.32 4.57 1.23
N GLU A 63 -15.39 5.69 0.54
CA GLU A 63 -16.33 5.91 -0.57
C GLU A 63 -15.63 6.23 -1.88
N GLU A 64 -14.49 6.94 -1.84
CA GLU A 64 -13.80 7.45 -3.02
C GLU A 64 -12.41 6.82 -3.17
N PRO A 65 -11.85 6.76 -4.40
CA PRO A 65 -10.47 6.32 -4.61
C PRO A 65 -9.49 7.41 -4.16
N TRP A 66 -9.34 7.56 -2.87
CA TRP A 66 -8.52 8.57 -2.23
C TRP A 66 -7.75 7.96 -1.06
N ILE A 67 -6.42 8.16 -1.05
CA ILE A 67 -5.55 7.78 0.06
C ILE A 67 -4.73 8.97 0.55
N TRP A 68 -4.36 8.94 1.82
CA TRP A 68 -3.43 9.88 2.45
C TRP A 68 -2.25 9.09 2.99
N ILE A 69 -1.05 9.58 2.76
CA ILE A 69 0.19 8.93 3.18
C ILE A 69 0.97 9.88 4.08
N ASN A 70 1.57 9.33 5.13
CA ASN A 70 2.51 10.04 5.98
C ASN A 70 3.91 9.90 5.37
N PRO A 71 4.55 10.99 4.90
CA PRO A 71 5.86 10.92 4.27
C PRO A 71 6.98 10.48 5.23
N ARG A 72 6.75 10.54 6.55
CA ARG A 72 7.67 10.03 7.55
C ARG A 72 7.62 8.50 7.74
N LYS A 73 6.54 7.87 7.27
CA LYS A 73 6.35 6.41 7.31
C LYS A 73 6.07 5.86 5.91
N LEU A 74 6.93 6.19 4.98
CA LEU A 74 6.78 5.81 3.58
C LEU A 74 7.36 4.42 3.34
N VAL A 75 6.65 3.39 3.80
CA VAL A 75 6.97 1.98 3.54
C VAL A 75 5.93 1.38 2.61
N ARG A 76 6.31 0.34 1.86
CA ARG A 76 5.43 -0.30 0.89
C ARG A 76 4.21 -0.93 1.54
N HIS A 77 4.40 -1.56 2.71
CA HIS A 77 3.28 -2.18 3.43
C HIS A 77 2.18 -1.17 3.77
N THR A 78 2.53 0.02 4.22
CA THR A 78 1.54 1.08 4.51
C THR A 78 0.74 1.42 3.27
N ILE A 79 1.40 1.64 2.13
CA ILE A 79 0.72 1.96 0.88
C ILE A 79 -0.18 0.79 0.45
N ALA A 80 0.34 -0.44 0.52
CA ALA A 80 -0.41 -1.64 0.19
C ALA A 80 -1.65 -1.82 1.07
N HIS A 81 -1.53 -1.53 2.37
CA HIS A 81 -2.65 -1.53 3.31
C HIS A 81 -3.75 -0.56 2.87
N GLU A 82 -3.39 0.68 2.53
CA GLU A 82 -4.36 1.69 2.08
C GLU A 82 -4.98 1.33 0.72
N LEU A 83 -4.20 0.81 -0.23
CA LEU A 83 -4.75 0.32 -1.49
C LEU A 83 -5.69 -0.87 -1.29
N THR A 84 -5.41 -1.73 -0.31
CA THR A 84 -6.29 -2.85 0.03
C THR A 84 -7.64 -2.37 0.55
N HIS A 85 -7.69 -1.25 1.28
CA HIS A 85 -8.97 -0.62 1.66
C HIS A 85 -9.79 -0.22 0.43
N LEU A 86 -9.16 0.25 -0.64
CA LEU A 86 -9.88 0.55 -1.89
C LEU A 86 -10.45 -0.73 -2.52
N LEU A 87 -9.74 -1.86 -2.44
CA LEU A 87 -10.27 -3.15 -2.89
C LEU A 87 -11.46 -3.61 -2.03
N GLN A 88 -11.43 -3.33 -0.74
CA GLN A 88 -12.56 -3.60 0.16
C GLN A 88 -13.80 -2.79 -0.26
N ASN A 89 -13.61 -1.52 -0.58
CA ASN A 89 -14.69 -0.66 -1.07
C ASN A 89 -15.32 -1.17 -2.38
N LEU A 90 -14.51 -1.82 -3.23
CA LEU A 90 -14.94 -2.42 -4.48
C LEU A 90 -15.51 -3.85 -4.31
N GLY A 91 -15.46 -4.40 -3.10
CA GLY A 91 -15.97 -5.74 -2.82
C GLY A 91 -15.02 -6.89 -3.17
N HIS A 92 -13.77 -6.62 -3.49
CA HIS A 92 -12.77 -7.65 -3.84
C HIS A 92 -12.14 -8.34 -2.63
N VAL A 93 -12.17 -7.70 -1.46
CA VAL A 93 -11.52 -8.16 -0.24
C VAL A 93 -12.48 -7.98 0.93
N PRO A 94 -12.52 -8.89 1.92
CA PRO A 94 -13.31 -8.69 3.13
C PRO A 94 -12.94 -7.39 3.86
N SER A 95 -13.91 -6.77 4.51
CA SER A 95 -13.72 -5.51 5.22
C SER A 95 -12.95 -5.68 6.54
N GLY A 96 -12.44 -4.56 7.05
CA GLY A 96 -11.75 -4.49 8.34
C GLY A 96 -10.24 -4.29 8.22
N GLU A 97 -9.65 -3.78 9.28
CA GLU A 97 -8.22 -3.43 9.33
C GLU A 97 -7.32 -4.67 9.31
N LYS A 98 -7.71 -5.73 10.01
CA LYS A 98 -6.97 -7.00 10.01
C LYS A 98 -6.94 -7.63 8.61
N ALA A 99 -8.06 -7.59 7.91
CA ALA A 99 -8.14 -8.08 6.54
C ALA A 99 -7.28 -7.23 5.60
N ALA A 100 -7.26 -5.91 5.78
CA ALA A 100 -6.41 -5.01 4.99
C ALA A 100 -4.92 -5.37 5.14
N ASP A 101 -4.44 -5.56 6.37
CA ASP A 101 -3.07 -6.01 6.62
C ASP A 101 -2.79 -7.39 6.00
N LEU A 102 -3.67 -8.35 6.25
CA LEU A 102 -3.48 -9.73 5.79
C LEU A 102 -3.42 -9.83 4.27
N PHE A 103 -4.37 -9.21 3.58
CA PHE A 103 -4.44 -9.26 2.12
C PHE A 103 -3.33 -8.44 1.45
N ALA A 104 -2.84 -7.37 2.08
CA ALA A 104 -1.67 -6.64 1.62
C ALA A 104 -0.41 -7.52 1.69
N LEU A 105 -0.16 -8.18 2.82
CA LEU A 105 0.99 -9.08 2.99
C LEU A 105 0.93 -10.28 2.03
N ALA A 106 -0.26 -10.82 1.81
CA ALA A 106 -0.46 -11.98 0.95
C ALA A 106 -0.25 -11.67 -0.55
N ARG A 107 -0.24 -10.40 -0.94
CA ARG A 107 -0.18 -10.02 -2.35
C ARG A 107 1.19 -10.22 -2.97
N HIS A 108 2.25 -9.78 -2.30
CA HIS A 108 3.62 -9.95 -2.79
C HIS A 108 4.64 -9.77 -1.65
N PRO A 109 5.75 -10.55 -1.64
CA PRO A 109 6.77 -10.43 -0.59
C PRO A 109 7.38 -9.03 -0.47
N VAL A 110 7.52 -8.29 -1.57
CA VAL A 110 8.08 -6.94 -1.56
C VAL A 110 7.25 -5.94 -0.76
N LEU A 111 5.96 -6.25 -0.54
CA LEU A 111 5.06 -5.44 0.26
C LEU A 111 5.15 -5.74 1.76
N CYS A 112 5.98 -6.69 2.15
CA CYS A 112 6.20 -7.10 3.53
C CYS A 112 7.48 -6.44 4.09
N ASP A 113 7.55 -5.12 4.01
CA ASP A 113 8.72 -4.33 4.42
C ASP A 113 8.52 -3.61 5.76
N ASP A 114 7.41 -3.86 6.44
CA ASP A 114 7.15 -3.35 7.79
C ASP A 114 6.27 -4.32 8.57
N VAL A 115 6.25 -4.15 9.90
CA VAL A 115 5.42 -4.96 10.80
C VAL A 115 3.95 -4.58 10.60
N PRO A 116 3.05 -5.55 10.38
CA PRO A 116 1.64 -5.26 10.30
C PRO A 116 1.11 -4.76 11.65
N TYR A 117 0.38 -3.66 11.62
CA TYR A 117 -0.11 -3.01 12.83
C TYR A 117 -1.27 -3.76 13.50
N TYR A 118 -2.19 -4.27 12.68
CA TYR A 118 -3.44 -4.86 13.16
C TYR A 118 -3.37 -6.37 13.35
N LEU A 119 -2.33 -7.03 12.88
CA LEU A 119 -2.12 -8.46 13.07
C LEU A 119 -1.19 -8.70 14.26
N ALA A 120 -1.49 -9.74 15.03
CA ALA A 120 -0.60 -10.17 16.11
C ALA A 120 0.74 -10.64 15.53
N THR A 121 1.81 -9.95 15.92
CA THR A 121 3.16 -10.26 15.44
C THR A 121 4.02 -10.67 16.63
N PRO A 122 4.73 -11.82 16.58
CA PRO A 122 5.65 -12.20 17.64
C PRO A 122 6.67 -11.10 17.93
N ARG A 123 6.97 -10.90 19.22
CA ARG A 123 7.91 -9.86 19.65
C ARG A 123 9.29 -10.02 19.02
N SER A 124 9.76 -11.24 18.86
CA SER A 124 11.04 -11.54 18.20
C SER A 124 11.10 -11.01 16.77
N LEU A 125 9.98 -11.05 16.03
CA LEU A 125 9.87 -10.51 14.69
C LEU A 125 9.84 -8.99 14.70
N ARG A 126 9.15 -8.38 15.66
CA ARG A 126 9.11 -6.92 15.83
C ARG A 126 10.50 -6.36 16.17
N ASP A 127 11.24 -7.04 17.05
CA ASP A 127 12.57 -6.62 17.45
C ASP A 127 13.61 -6.78 16.34
N ALA A 128 13.41 -7.73 15.42
CA ALA A 128 14.23 -7.91 14.23
C ALA A 128 13.99 -6.85 13.15
N TRP A 129 12.87 -6.15 13.20
CA TRP A 129 12.50 -5.11 12.25
C TRP A 129 13.15 -3.77 12.66
N PRO A 130 13.69 -2.93 11.77
CA PRO A 130 13.67 -2.97 10.30
C PRO A 130 14.84 -3.69 9.63
N ALA A 131 15.70 -4.38 10.40
CA ALA A 131 16.77 -5.20 9.84
C ALA A 131 16.22 -6.48 9.18
N ALA A 132 14.91 -6.49 8.86
CA ALA A 132 14.25 -7.61 8.24
C ALA A 132 14.91 -7.96 6.92
N THR A 133 15.41 -9.16 6.86
CA THR A 133 15.98 -9.74 5.66
C THR A 133 14.87 -10.12 4.69
N ALA A 134 15.22 -10.36 3.43
CA ALA A 134 14.29 -10.91 2.45
C ALA A 134 13.63 -12.21 2.93
N GLU A 135 14.28 -12.96 3.81
CA GLU A 135 13.75 -14.18 4.41
C GLU A 135 12.55 -13.92 5.32
N ILE A 136 12.60 -12.88 6.16
CA ILE A 136 11.48 -12.50 7.03
C ILE A 136 10.29 -12.01 6.18
N SER A 137 10.54 -11.20 5.17
CA SER A 137 9.50 -10.74 4.24
C SER A 137 8.84 -11.92 3.52
N SER A 138 9.62 -12.89 3.08
CA SER A 138 9.13 -14.09 2.43
C SER A 138 8.31 -14.96 3.38
N LEU A 139 8.72 -15.08 4.63
CA LEU A 139 7.99 -15.82 5.65
C LEU A 139 6.64 -15.16 5.97
N LEU A 140 6.62 -13.86 6.16
CA LEU A 140 5.39 -13.09 6.39
C LEU A 140 4.42 -13.25 5.22
N HIS A 141 4.91 -13.12 4.00
CA HIS A 141 4.11 -13.29 2.80
C HIS A 141 3.50 -14.69 2.73
N ARG A 142 4.32 -15.72 2.91
CA ARG A 142 3.87 -17.12 2.86
C ARG A 142 2.80 -17.41 3.92
N THR A 143 3.03 -16.98 5.15
CA THR A 143 2.08 -17.15 6.25
C THR A 143 0.76 -16.44 5.97
N ALA A 144 0.82 -15.20 5.46
CA ALA A 144 -0.37 -14.44 5.08
C ALA A 144 -1.12 -15.13 3.93
N ARG A 145 -0.41 -15.63 2.93
CA ARG A 145 -0.98 -16.33 1.78
C ARG A 145 -1.71 -17.60 2.21
N GLU A 146 -1.12 -18.39 3.08
CA GLU A 146 -1.77 -19.58 3.64
C GLU A 146 -3.05 -19.22 4.40
N SER A 147 -3.03 -18.15 5.18
CA SER A 147 -4.20 -17.68 5.91
C SER A 147 -5.33 -17.21 4.98
N VAL A 148 -5.01 -16.52 3.89
CA VAL A 148 -5.99 -16.11 2.87
C VAL A 148 -6.58 -17.33 2.16
N ASP A 149 -5.76 -18.29 1.78
CA ASP A 149 -6.20 -19.49 1.04
C ASP A 149 -7.09 -20.44 1.86
N ARG A 150 -7.06 -20.32 3.20
CA ARG A 150 -7.95 -21.06 4.11
C ARG A 150 -9.34 -20.43 4.28
N ARG A 151 -9.54 -19.24 3.79
CA ARG A 151 -10.83 -18.52 3.88
C ARG A 151 -11.66 -18.81 2.64
#